data_85fcf4fddd89e805f32b8e2d03afa5b9
#
_entry.id   85fcf4fddd89e805f32b8e2d03afa5b9
#
_cell.length_a   1.000
_cell.length_b   1.000
_cell.length_c   1.000
_cell.angle_alpha   90.00
_cell.angle_beta   90.00
_cell.angle_gamma   90.00
#
_symmetry.space_group_name_H-M   'P 1'
#
loop_
_entity.id
_entity.type
_entity.pdbx_description
1 polymer ?
#
loop_
_entity_poly.entity_id
_entity_poly.type
_entity_poly.pdbx_seq_one_letter_code
_entity_poly.pdbx_strand_id
1 'polypeptide(L)' 'KQRLTFLLFIAALGSCALKPSWHWEKRGASDEEYSFDLNQCKAATYTDASGIVTNESVRRMFACMERKGWSKVPN' A
#
# COMPACT_ATOMS: atom_id res chain seq x y z
N LYS A 1 2.40 37.35 6.42
CA LYS A 1 0.98 37.04 6.28
C LYS A 1 0.73 36.20 5.05
N GLN A 2 1.14 36.70 3.89
CA GLN A 2 1.03 35.91 2.67
C GLN A 2 1.97 34.71 2.68
N ARG A 3 3.09 34.83 3.39
CA ARG A 3 4.06 33.76 3.48
C ARG A 3 3.51 32.51 4.17
N LEU A 4 2.70 32.69 5.20
CA LEU A 4 2.12 31.57 5.90
C LEU A 4 1.18 30.78 5.01
N THR A 5 0.36 31.47 4.24
CA THR A 5 -0.56 30.82 3.31
C THR A 5 0.20 30.02 2.25
N PHE A 6 1.29 30.58 1.75
CA PHE A 6 2.12 29.93 0.74
C PHE A 6 2.75 28.65 1.28
N LEU A 7 3.28 28.70 2.48
CA LEU A 7 3.90 27.54 3.10
C LEU A 7 2.90 26.40 3.31
N LEU A 8 1.70 26.71 3.75
CA LEU A 8 0.67 25.71 3.93
C LEU A 8 0.29 25.04 2.63
N PHE A 9 0.23 25.80 1.56
CA PHE A 9 -0.08 25.28 0.25
C PHE A 9 0.98 24.29 -0.23
N ILE A 10 2.23 24.60 -0.07
CA ILE A 10 3.33 23.72 -0.45
C ILE A 10 3.29 22.40 0.32
N ALA A 11 3.03 22.48 1.61
CA ALA A 11 2.95 21.29 2.44
C ALA A 11 1.83 20.36 1.98
N ALA A 12 0.68 20.90 1.62
CA ALA A 12 -0.44 20.11 1.13
C ALA A 12 -0.10 19.39 -0.17
N LEU A 13 0.56 20.05 -1.09
CA LEU A 13 0.97 19.44 -2.35
C LEU A 13 1.96 18.30 -2.12
N GLY A 14 2.92 18.49 -1.22
CA GLY A 14 3.89 17.46 -0.91
C GLY A 14 3.25 16.21 -0.35
N SER A 15 2.26 16.38 0.52
CA SER A 15 1.56 15.25 1.11
C SER A 15 0.78 14.45 0.06
N CYS A 16 0.11 15.12 -0.87
CA CYS A 16 -0.67 14.44 -1.89
C CYS A 16 0.18 13.61 -2.83
N ALA A 17 1.40 14.04 -3.11
CA ALA A 17 2.27 13.37 -4.06
C ALA A 17 2.77 12.00 -3.57
N LEU A 18 2.66 11.73 -2.27
CA LEU A 18 3.19 10.49 -1.68
C LEU A 18 2.16 9.40 -1.50
N LYS A 19 0.91 9.65 -1.80
CA LYS A 19 -0.15 8.67 -1.57
C LYS A 19 -0.39 7.81 -2.80
N PRO A 20 -0.56 6.48 -2.62
CA PRO A 20 -0.96 5.63 -3.74
C PRO A 20 -2.36 5.97 -4.21
N SER A 21 -2.70 5.56 -5.43
CA SER A 21 -4.02 5.83 -6.00
C SER A 21 -5.08 4.81 -5.61
N TRP A 22 -4.72 3.80 -4.85
CA TRP A 22 -5.64 2.74 -4.45
C TRP A 22 -5.23 2.20 -3.07
N HIS A 23 -6.14 1.42 -2.46
CA HIS A 23 -5.86 0.77 -1.18
C HIS A 23 -6.58 -0.58 -1.14
N TRP A 24 -6.17 -1.44 -0.21
CA TRP A 24 -6.80 -2.73 -0.02
C TRP A 24 -8.01 -2.61 0.92
N GLU A 25 -9.11 -3.31 0.58
CA GLU A 25 -10.27 -3.39 1.43
C GLU A 25 -10.77 -4.82 1.53
N LYS A 26 -11.26 -5.18 2.71
CA LYS A 26 -11.91 -6.46 2.96
C LYS A 26 -13.00 -6.27 3.99
N ARG A 27 -14.21 -6.69 3.66
CA ARG A 27 -15.37 -6.51 4.54
C ARG A 27 -15.15 -7.21 5.87
N GLY A 28 -15.34 -6.49 6.96
CA GLY A 28 -15.25 -7.06 8.31
C GLY A 28 -13.84 -7.28 8.82
N ALA A 29 -12.82 -6.93 8.05
CA ALA A 29 -11.45 -7.12 8.48
C ALA A 29 -10.99 -5.97 9.37
N SER A 30 -10.14 -6.30 10.35
CA SER A 30 -9.50 -5.32 11.22
C SER A 30 -8.15 -4.89 10.64
N ASP A 31 -7.60 -3.80 11.21
CA ASP A 31 -6.25 -3.36 10.86
C ASP A 31 -5.21 -4.43 11.18
N GLU A 32 -5.45 -5.20 12.26
CA GLU A 32 -4.55 -6.28 12.64
C GLU A 32 -4.56 -7.39 11.62
N GLU A 33 -5.74 -7.75 11.13
CA GLU A 33 -5.86 -8.76 10.08
C GLU A 33 -5.16 -8.30 8.81
N TYR A 34 -5.33 -7.04 8.45
CA TYR A 34 -4.65 -6.47 7.28
C TYR A 34 -3.13 -6.59 7.42
N SER A 35 -2.58 -6.18 8.55
CA SER A 35 -1.15 -6.24 8.78
C SER A 35 -0.63 -7.68 8.73
N PHE A 36 -1.36 -8.60 9.32
CA PHE A 36 -0.98 -10.00 9.33
C PHE A 36 -0.97 -10.58 7.90
N ASP A 37 -2.05 -10.36 7.16
CA ASP A 37 -2.16 -10.88 5.80
C ASP A 37 -1.13 -10.25 4.88
N LEU A 38 -0.92 -8.94 5.00
CA LEU A 38 0.07 -8.23 4.20
C LEU A 38 1.48 -8.77 4.46
N ASN A 39 1.85 -8.92 5.72
CA ASN A 39 3.17 -9.43 6.07
C ASN A 39 3.35 -10.88 5.63
N GLN A 40 2.31 -11.69 5.74
CA GLN A 40 2.36 -13.07 5.30
C GLN A 40 2.56 -13.16 3.79
N CYS A 41 1.84 -12.36 3.03
CA CYS A 41 1.97 -12.34 1.58
C CYS A 41 3.35 -11.81 1.15
N LYS A 42 3.86 -10.79 1.83
CA LYS A 42 5.20 -10.28 1.55
C LYS A 42 6.26 -11.35 1.82
N ALA A 43 6.16 -12.04 2.94
CA ALA A 43 7.11 -13.09 3.29
C ALA A 43 7.09 -14.23 2.27
N ALA A 44 5.92 -14.55 1.73
CA ALA A 44 5.80 -15.63 0.76
C ALA A 44 6.31 -15.25 -0.63
N THR A 45 6.30 -13.96 -0.98
CA THR A 45 6.58 -13.53 -2.34
C THR A 45 7.86 -12.71 -2.49
N TYR A 46 8.36 -12.11 -1.40
CA TYR A 46 9.54 -11.24 -1.42
C TYR A 46 10.74 -11.89 -0.76
N THR A 47 10.78 -13.20 -0.68
CA THR A 47 11.88 -13.94 -0.03
C THR A 47 12.95 -14.40 -1.01
N ASP A 48 13.05 -13.74 -2.13
CA ASP A 48 14.08 -14.01 -3.11
C ASP A 48 15.46 -13.79 -2.51
N ALA A 49 16.42 -14.67 -2.84
CA ALA A 49 17.78 -14.59 -2.33
C ALA A 49 18.48 -13.30 -2.72
N SER A 50 18.07 -12.67 -3.81
CA SER A 50 18.64 -11.41 -4.26
C SER A 50 18.13 -10.21 -3.46
N GLY A 51 17.02 -10.36 -2.77
CA GLY A 51 16.38 -9.26 -2.04
C GLY A 51 15.76 -8.20 -2.93
N ILE A 52 15.64 -8.45 -4.22
CA ILE A 52 15.08 -7.50 -5.18
C ILE A 52 13.61 -7.79 -5.37
N VAL A 53 12.78 -6.73 -5.26
CA VAL A 53 11.35 -6.83 -5.53
C VAL A 53 11.12 -6.59 -7.02
N THR A 54 10.62 -7.60 -7.72
CA THR A 54 10.36 -7.53 -9.16
C THR A 54 8.88 -7.29 -9.42
N ASN A 55 8.55 -6.94 -10.67
CA ASN A 55 7.14 -6.80 -11.07
C ASN A 55 6.39 -8.11 -10.89
N GLU A 56 7.05 -9.23 -11.10
CA GLU A 56 6.43 -10.53 -10.91
C GLU A 56 6.13 -10.81 -9.44
N SER A 57 7.06 -10.48 -8.53
CA SER A 57 6.81 -10.68 -7.11
C SER A 57 5.69 -9.77 -6.62
N VAL A 58 5.57 -8.55 -7.16
CA VAL A 58 4.45 -7.67 -6.83
C VAL A 58 3.13 -8.28 -7.26
N ARG A 59 3.07 -8.85 -8.46
CA ARG A 59 1.85 -9.52 -8.95
C ARG A 59 1.48 -10.71 -8.08
N ARG A 60 2.46 -11.49 -7.65
CA ARG A 60 2.22 -12.63 -6.75
C ARG A 60 1.70 -12.16 -5.40
N MET A 61 2.25 -11.06 -4.91
CA MET A 61 1.80 -10.48 -3.64
C MET A 61 0.35 -10.02 -3.75
N PHE A 62 -0.02 -9.37 -4.84
CA PHE A 62 -1.40 -8.96 -5.07
C PHE A 62 -2.33 -10.18 -5.17
N ALA A 63 -1.92 -11.21 -5.88
CA ALA A 63 -2.71 -12.44 -5.99
C ALA A 63 -2.89 -13.10 -4.61
N CYS A 64 -1.84 -13.07 -3.78
CA CYS A 64 -1.91 -13.59 -2.42
C CYS A 64 -2.97 -12.84 -1.61
N MET A 65 -2.95 -11.52 -1.65
CA MET A 65 -3.94 -10.71 -0.94
C MET A 65 -5.36 -10.97 -1.45
N GLU A 66 -5.53 -11.09 -2.75
CA GLU A 66 -6.84 -11.35 -3.35
C GLU A 66 -7.38 -12.71 -2.93
N ARG A 67 -6.52 -13.72 -2.84
CA ARG A 67 -6.94 -15.04 -2.35
C ARG A 67 -7.42 -15.01 -0.90
N LYS A 68 -6.91 -14.05 -0.13
CA LYS A 68 -7.32 -13.86 1.26
C LYS A 68 -8.59 -13.02 1.40
N GLY A 69 -9.15 -12.56 0.27
CA GLY A 69 -10.39 -11.80 0.27
C GLY A 69 -10.22 -10.29 0.18
N TRP A 70 -9.01 -9.82 0.00
CA TRP A 70 -8.76 -8.38 -0.14
C TRP A 70 -8.98 -7.95 -1.57
N SER A 71 -9.48 -6.73 -1.75
CA SER A 71 -9.72 -6.12 -3.06
C SER A 71 -9.05 -4.77 -3.16
N LYS A 72 -8.50 -4.45 -4.32
CA LYS A 72 -7.95 -3.12 -4.56
C LYS A 72 -9.09 -2.17 -4.88
N VAL A 73 -9.16 -1.08 -4.15
CA VAL A 73 -10.22 -0.08 -4.27
C VAL A 73 -9.59 1.27 -4.56
N PRO A 74 -10.06 2.01 -5.56
CA PRO A 74 -9.53 3.36 -5.85
C PRO A 74 -9.75 4.30 -4.66
N ASN A 75 -8.78 5.14 -4.42
CA ASN A 75 -8.91 6.18 -3.38
C ASN A 75 -9.89 7.31 -3.79
#